data_19dea4feff4f1415284d48f22ea1426c
#
_entry.id   19dea4feff4f1415284d48f22ea1426c
#
_cell.length_a   1.000
_cell.length_b   1.000
_cell.length_c   1.000
_cell.angle_alpha   90.00
_cell.angle_beta   90.00
_cell.angle_gamma   90.00
#
_symmetry.space_group_name_H-M   'P 1'
#
loop_
_entity.id
_entity.type
_entity.pdbx_description
1 polymer ?
#
loop_
_entity_poly.entity_id
_entity_poly.type
_entity_poly.pdbx_seq_one_letter_code
_entity_poly.pdbx_strand_id
1 'polypeptide(L)'
;MSTNLSPKQEETAEIIFMLTHKFNYPPTLDEIAAEMGITKGTLQYHMTALRKKHAVTWNTGSARSVRVTDPEVLDHCRQKFQYIAKADQFNGVFDSSSLKHGSTEFSSSQERTQIPILGKIAAGGPLDLADNPNEYLELDTLFDAGCYALKVKGESMIDALISDGDLVLIEPRQQARNGEIVVALVNDSATTLKRYFKEDDRIRLQPENPSMLPIYIDPRKDDLKIQGVVKGVIRKT
;
A
#
# COMPACT_ATOMS: atom_id res chain seq x y z
N MET A 1 6.88 -16.00 -25.31
CA MET A 1 8.25 -15.59 -25.73
C MET A 1 8.82 -14.79 -24.59
N SER A 2 9.85 -15.28 -23.93
CA SER A 2 10.48 -14.60 -22.79
C SER A 2 11.00 -13.23 -23.22
N THR A 3 10.57 -12.17 -22.54
CA THR A 3 11.02 -10.81 -22.82
C THR A 3 12.46 -10.68 -22.31
N ASN A 4 13.44 -10.92 -23.18
CA ASN A 4 14.86 -10.87 -22.82
C ASN A 4 15.28 -9.42 -22.56
N LEU A 5 15.15 -8.96 -21.32
CA LEU A 5 15.59 -7.65 -20.85
C LEU A 5 17.09 -7.70 -20.49
N SER A 6 17.80 -6.60 -20.68
CA SER A 6 19.12 -6.43 -20.08
C SER A 6 19.00 -6.10 -18.59
N PRO A 7 20.06 -6.34 -17.76
CA PRO A 7 20.00 -6.05 -16.33
C PRO A 7 19.54 -4.62 -15.99
N LYS A 8 19.95 -3.63 -16.79
CA LYS A 8 19.52 -2.23 -16.60
C LYS A 8 18.07 -1.97 -17.03
N GLN A 9 17.55 -2.75 -17.98
CA GLN A 9 16.13 -2.69 -18.36
C GLN A 9 15.24 -3.36 -17.29
N GLU A 10 15.69 -4.48 -16.73
CA GLU A 10 15.02 -5.13 -15.60
C GLU A 10 14.96 -4.20 -14.40
N GLU A 11 16.10 -3.61 -13.99
CA GLU A 11 16.19 -2.62 -12.92
C GLU A 11 15.23 -1.42 -13.17
N THR A 12 15.17 -0.93 -14.40
CA THR A 12 14.25 0.17 -14.75
C THR A 12 12.78 -0.23 -14.58
N ALA A 13 12.39 -1.43 -15.04
CA ALA A 13 11.03 -1.94 -14.88
C ALA A 13 10.67 -2.19 -13.41
N GLU A 14 11.61 -2.72 -12.64
CA GLU A 14 11.46 -2.93 -11.19
C GLU A 14 11.24 -1.61 -10.43
N ILE A 15 12.00 -0.57 -10.77
CA ILE A 15 11.85 0.75 -10.15
C ILE A 15 10.51 1.38 -10.54
N ILE A 16 10.07 1.28 -11.80
CA ILE A 16 8.75 1.74 -12.21
C ILE A 16 7.66 1.02 -11.40
N PHE A 17 7.77 -0.29 -11.27
CA PHE A 17 6.86 -1.11 -10.49
C PHE A 17 6.86 -0.67 -9.02
N MET A 18 8.03 -0.62 -8.38
CA MET A 18 8.20 -0.22 -6.99
C MET A 18 7.64 1.19 -6.71
N LEU A 19 7.99 2.19 -7.54
CA LEU A 19 7.50 3.55 -7.35
C LEU A 19 5.99 3.67 -7.57
N THR A 20 5.45 2.93 -8.55
CA THR A 20 3.99 2.90 -8.77
C THR A 20 3.26 2.41 -7.53
N HIS A 21 3.79 1.37 -6.87
CA HIS A 21 3.21 0.82 -5.64
C HIS A 21 3.46 1.73 -4.44
N LYS A 22 4.67 2.25 -4.28
CA LYS A 22 5.05 3.15 -3.20
C LYS A 22 4.16 4.40 -3.16
N PHE A 23 3.85 4.96 -4.32
CA PHE A 23 3.07 6.20 -4.42
C PHE A 23 1.60 5.99 -4.77
N ASN A 24 1.21 4.76 -5.14
CA ASN A 24 -0.11 4.40 -5.65
C ASN A 24 -0.55 5.22 -6.89
N TYR A 25 0.44 5.66 -7.68
CA TYR A 25 0.26 6.29 -9.00
C TYR A 25 1.54 6.11 -9.84
N PRO A 26 1.43 6.17 -11.19
CA PRO A 26 2.58 6.01 -12.06
C PRO A 26 3.64 7.09 -11.81
N PRO A 27 4.94 6.74 -11.72
CA PRO A 27 6.00 7.71 -11.52
C PRO A 27 6.23 8.60 -12.76
N THR A 28 6.84 9.76 -12.54
CA THR A 28 7.42 10.59 -13.61
C THR A 28 8.78 10.06 -14.03
N LEU A 29 9.26 10.47 -15.21
CA LEU A 29 10.62 10.13 -15.65
C LEU A 29 11.69 10.72 -14.73
N ASP A 30 11.43 11.86 -14.10
CA ASP A 30 12.36 12.49 -13.18
C ASP A 30 12.47 11.70 -11.87
N GLU A 31 11.37 11.19 -11.34
CA GLU A 31 11.34 10.32 -10.17
C GLU A 31 12.05 8.99 -10.42
N ILE A 32 11.84 8.38 -11.60
CA ILE A 32 12.54 7.14 -11.99
C ILE A 32 14.05 7.39 -12.12
N ALA A 33 14.46 8.49 -12.79
CA ALA A 33 15.85 8.83 -12.99
C ALA A 33 16.58 9.09 -11.66
N ALA A 34 15.91 9.79 -10.73
CA ALA A 34 16.42 10.08 -9.39
C ALA A 34 16.63 8.79 -8.59
N GLU A 35 15.65 7.87 -8.61
CA GLU A 35 15.76 6.58 -7.91
C GLU A 35 16.87 5.69 -8.48
N MET A 36 17.06 5.72 -9.80
CA MET A 36 18.14 5.00 -10.47
C MET A 36 19.53 5.65 -10.32
N GLY A 37 19.63 6.88 -9.84
CA GLY A 37 20.86 7.66 -9.81
C GLY A 37 21.44 7.97 -11.20
N ILE A 38 20.59 8.10 -12.24
CA ILE A 38 20.99 8.36 -13.63
C ILE A 38 20.38 9.65 -14.18
N THR A 39 20.91 10.13 -15.30
CA THR A 39 20.33 11.29 -15.98
C THR A 39 19.02 10.93 -16.70
N LYS A 40 18.14 11.91 -16.89
CA LYS A 40 16.88 11.74 -17.63
C LYS A 40 17.13 11.26 -19.09
N GLY A 41 18.23 11.72 -19.73
CA GLY A 41 18.62 11.27 -21.07
C GLY A 41 18.98 9.78 -21.11
N THR A 42 19.74 9.31 -20.13
CA THR A 42 20.07 7.89 -19.98
C THR A 42 18.83 7.04 -19.75
N LEU A 43 17.93 7.51 -18.87
CA LEU A 43 16.65 6.84 -18.63
C LEU A 43 15.82 6.74 -19.91
N GLN A 44 15.76 7.81 -20.72
CA GLN A 44 14.97 7.83 -21.94
C GLN A 44 15.43 6.80 -22.96
N TYR A 45 16.74 6.51 -22.99
CA TYR A 45 17.29 5.41 -23.78
C TYR A 45 16.75 4.04 -23.31
N HIS A 46 16.80 3.77 -22.00
CA HIS A 46 16.26 2.52 -21.43
C HIS A 46 14.73 2.40 -21.64
N MET A 47 14.01 3.48 -21.44
CA MET A 47 12.55 3.53 -21.67
C MET A 47 12.19 3.21 -23.11
N THR A 48 12.91 3.79 -24.08
CA THR A 48 12.67 3.51 -25.50
C THR A 48 12.91 2.05 -25.86
N ALA A 49 13.94 1.43 -25.28
CA ALA A 49 14.23 0.02 -25.47
C ALA A 49 13.15 -0.88 -24.84
N LEU A 50 12.69 -0.56 -23.62
CA LEU A 50 11.61 -1.26 -22.94
C LEU A 50 10.30 -1.17 -23.71
N ARG A 51 9.98 0.00 -24.27
CA ARG A 51 8.78 0.19 -25.11
C ARG A 51 8.82 -0.64 -26.39
N LYS A 52 9.98 -0.72 -27.05
CA LYS A 52 10.18 -1.59 -28.23
C LYS A 52 9.95 -3.07 -27.91
N LYS A 53 10.23 -3.47 -26.69
CA LYS A 53 10.02 -4.84 -26.19
C LYS A 53 8.62 -5.04 -25.58
N HIS A 54 7.75 -4.05 -25.65
CA HIS A 54 6.42 -4.04 -25.03
C HIS A 54 6.40 -4.24 -23.51
N ALA A 55 7.55 -4.09 -22.86
CA ALA A 55 7.67 -4.26 -21.41
C ALA A 55 7.06 -3.10 -20.62
N VAL A 56 7.07 -1.88 -21.17
CA VAL A 56 6.46 -0.69 -20.58
C VAL A 56 5.67 0.10 -21.62
N THR A 57 4.70 0.86 -21.13
CA THR A 57 3.95 1.83 -21.93
C THR A 57 3.85 3.17 -21.22
N TRP A 58 3.65 4.24 -21.98
CA TRP A 58 3.30 5.57 -21.46
C TRP A 58 2.63 6.41 -22.53
N ASN A 59 1.88 7.43 -22.11
CA ASN A 59 1.24 8.40 -23.01
C ASN A 59 2.17 9.60 -23.20
N THR A 60 2.50 9.91 -24.43
CA THR A 60 3.31 11.09 -24.77
C THR A 60 2.54 12.36 -24.38
N GLY A 61 3.20 13.24 -23.60
CA GLY A 61 2.54 14.47 -23.08
C GLY A 61 1.86 14.33 -21.73
N SER A 62 1.78 13.13 -21.15
CA SER A 62 1.25 12.91 -19.80
C SER A 62 2.37 12.55 -18.82
N ALA A 63 2.53 13.35 -17.76
CA ALA A 63 3.64 13.23 -16.83
C ALA A 63 3.60 11.95 -15.97
N ARG A 64 2.42 11.36 -15.72
CA ARG A 64 2.23 10.21 -14.82
C ARG A 64 1.46 9.11 -15.54
N SER A 65 2.09 8.55 -16.58
CA SER A 65 1.44 7.54 -17.42
C SER A 65 2.30 6.30 -17.66
N VAL A 66 3.50 6.24 -17.09
CA VAL A 66 4.44 5.13 -17.25
C VAL A 66 3.92 3.91 -16.49
N ARG A 67 3.82 2.76 -17.18
CA ARG A 67 3.36 1.49 -16.58
C ARG A 67 4.15 0.33 -17.16
N VAL A 68 4.43 -0.68 -16.34
CA VAL A 68 4.91 -1.99 -16.79
C VAL A 68 3.69 -2.75 -17.33
N THR A 69 3.80 -3.32 -18.53
CA THR A 69 2.69 -3.97 -19.26
C THR A 69 2.95 -5.42 -19.61
N ASP A 70 4.20 -5.84 -19.68
CA ASP A 70 4.55 -7.22 -19.99
C ASP A 70 4.24 -8.14 -18.80
N PRO A 71 3.44 -9.21 -18.98
CA PRO A 71 3.06 -10.11 -17.89
C PRO A 71 4.23 -10.82 -17.24
N GLU A 72 5.25 -11.27 -18.00
CA GLU A 72 6.42 -11.97 -17.46
C GLU A 72 7.27 -11.01 -16.61
N VAL A 73 7.43 -9.75 -17.07
CA VAL A 73 8.13 -8.71 -16.31
C VAL A 73 7.36 -8.33 -15.05
N LEU A 74 6.03 -8.22 -15.14
CA LEU A 74 5.17 -7.98 -13.97
C LEU A 74 5.28 -9.11 -12.94
N ASP A 75 5.26 -10.36 -13.38
CA ASP A 75 5.38 -11.51 -12.49
C ASP A 75 6.77 -11.57 -11.85
N HIS A 76 7.83 -11.25 -12.59
CA HIS A 76 9.18 -11.11 -12.03
C HIS A 76 9.22 -10.01 -10.95
N CYS A 77 8.68 -8.82 -11.25
CA CYS A 77 8.58 -7.73 -10.28
C CYS A 77 7.75 -8.14 -9.05
N ARG A 78 6.62 -8.83 -9.25
CA ARG A 78 5.78 -9.33 -8.17
C ARG A 78 6.52 -10.34 -7.28
N GLN A 79 7.25 -11.28 -7.86
CA GLN A 79 8.04 -12.25 -7.09
C GLN A 79 9.14 -11.58 -6.27
N LYS A 80 9.83 -10.60 -6.86
CA LYS A 80 10.90 -9.85 -6.20
C LYS A 80 10.36 -8.93 -5.09
N PHE A 81 9.19 -8.35 -5.31
CA PHE A 81 8.52 -7.45 -4.38
C PHE A 81 7.22 -8.07 -3.83
N GLN A 82 7.24 -9.35 -3.46
CA GLN A 82 6.05 -10.13 -3.04
C GLN A 82 5.19 -9.46 -1.96
N TYR A 83 5.82 -8.68 -1.08
CA TYR A 83 5.13 -7.91 -0.05
C TYR A 83 4.37 -6.69 -0.61
N ILE A 84 4.83 -6.11 -1.73
CA ILE A 84 4.12 -5.02 -2.43
C ILE A 84 3.01 -5.61 -3.31
N ALA A 85 3.32 -6.70 -4.02
CA ALA A 85 2.41 -7.34 -4.98
C ALA A 85 1.19 -8.00 -4.34
N LYS A 86 1.26 -8.45 -3.09
CA LYS A 86 0.09 -8.99 -2.39
C LYS A 86 -0.96 -7.92 -2.13
N ALA A 87 -0.58 -6.65 -1.98
CA ALA A 87 -1.52 -5.54 -1.91
C ALA A 87 -2.23 -5.24 -3.25
N ASP A 88 -1.62 -5.63 -4.39
CA ASP A 88 -2.13 -5.30 -5.74
C ASP A 88 -3.09 -6.31 -6.36
N GLN A 89 -3.03 -7.58 -5.96
CA GLN A 89 -4.04 -8.55 -6.39
C GLN A 89 -5.47 -8.10 -6.01
N PHE A 90 -5.56 -7.13 -5.09
CA PHE A 90 -6.81 -6.58 -4.62
C PHE A 90 -7.29 -5.30 -5.33
N ASN A 91 -6.43 -4.59 -6.06
CA ASN A 91 -6.80 -3.37 -6.80
C ASN A 91 -7.17 -3.60 -8.28
N GLY A 92 -7.05 -4.83 -8.78
CA GLY A 92 -7.22 -5.17 -10.21
C GLY A 92 -8.59 -5.69 -10.64
N VAL A 93 -9.58 -5.83 -9.75
CA VAL A 93 -10.88 -6.42 -10.09
C VAL A 93 -12.03 -5.47 -9.77
N PHE A 94 -12.11 -4.38 -10.52
CA PHE A 94 -13.38 -3.70 -10.77
C PHE A 94 -13.46 -3.28 -12.24
N ASP A 95 -13.63 -4.27 -13.10
CA ASP A 95 -14.26 -4.04 -14.40
C ASP A 95 -15.74 -4.45 -14.28
N SER A 96 -16.61 -3.45 -14.31
CA SER A 96 -18.05 -3.56 -14.12
C SER A 96 -18.81 -4.13 -15.33
N SER A 97 -18.15 -4.90 -16.21
CA SER A 97 -18.76 -5.41 -17.44
C SER A 97 -19.01 -6.92 -17.52
N SER A 98 -18.82 -7.69 -16.44
CA SER A 98 -18.99 -9.16 -16.47
C SER A 98 -20.03 -9.70 -15.49
N LEU A 99 -21.18 -9.03 -15.37
CA LEU A 99 -22.37 -9.66 -14.79
C LEU A 99 -23.13 -10.41 -15.90
N LYS A 100 -22.72 -11.65 -16.20
CA LYS A 100 -23.58 -12.62 -16.89
C LYS A 100 -23.90 -13.78 -15.97
N HIS A 101 -25.19 -13.96 -15.77
CA HIS A 101 -25.87 -15.06 -15.09
C HIS A 101 -25.26 -16.43 -15.41
N GLY A 102 -24.94 -17.17 -14.38
CA GLY A 102 -24.68 -18.61 -14.44
C GLY A 102 -25.05 -19.22 -13.10
N SER A 103 -26.23 -19.81 -13.02
CA SER A 103 -26.68 -20.66 -11.92
C SER A 103 -25.75 -21.86 -11.78
N THR A 104 -25.08 -22.02 -10.66
CA THR A 104 -24.46 -23.30 -10.29
C THR A 104 -24.43 -23.47 -8.76
N GLU A 105 -25.07 -24.51 -8.36
CA GLU A 105 -25.03 -25.34 -7.15
C GLU A 105 -24.21 -24.87 -5.94
N PHE A 106 -24.92 -24.73 -4.83
CA PHE A 106 -24.41 -24.59 -3.47
C PHE A 106 -23.51 -25.79 -3.10
N SER A 107 -22.21 -25.63 -3.25
CA SER A 107 -21.23 -26.44 -2.54
C SER A 107 -20.73 -25.61 -1.35
N SER A 108 -21.02 -26.06 -0.15
CA SER A 108 -20.66 -25.44 1.13
C SER A 108 -19.18 -25.62 1.46
N SER A 109 -18.29 -24.99 0.72
CA SER A 109 -16.93 -24.70 1.15
C SER A 109 -16.89 -23.24 1.59
N GLN A 110 -16.86 -23.00 2.90
CA GLN A 110 -16.63 -21.67 3.46
C GLN A 110 -15.29 -21.15 2.92
N GLU A 111 -15.34 -20.22 1.96
CA GLU A 111 -14.16 -19.51 1.49
C GLU A 111 -13.69 -18.60 2.63
N ARG A 112 -12.61 -19.00 3.29
CA ARG A 112 -11.94 -18.19 4.31
C ARG A 112 -11.07 -17.16 3.62
N THR A 113 -11.28 -15.89 3.96
CA THR A 113 -10.42 -14.81 3.48
C THR A 113 -9.10 -14.83 4.25
N GLN A 114 -7.98 -14.93 3.54
CA GLN A 114 -6.64 -14.82 4.13
C GLN A 114 -6.16 -13.38 4.10
N ILE A 115 -5.97 -12.79 5.27
CA ILE A 115 -5.49 -11.41 5.44
C ILE A 115 -4.02 -11.45 5.84
N PRO A 116 -3.10 -10.86 5.06
CA PRO A 116 -1.68 -10.87 5.39
C PRO A 116 -1.39 -9.96 6.59
N ILE A 117 -0.52 -10.42 7.51
CA ILE A 117 0.01 -9.60 8.60
C ILE A 117 1.31 -8.98 8.10
N LEU A 118 1.27 -7.68 7.77
CA LEU A 118 2.39 -6.99 7.10
C LEU A 118 3.47 -6.47 8.04
N GLY A 119 3.25 -6.45 9.35
CA GLY A 119 4.26 -5.96 10.28
C GLY A 119 3.69 -5.41 11.59
N LYS A 120 4.48 -4.57 12.26
CA LYS A 120 4.13 -3.95 13.55
C LYS A 120 4.05 -2.44 13.40
N ILE A 121 3.01 -1.85 14.00
CA ILE A 121 2.83 -0.40 14.04
C ILE A 121 3.03 0.13 15.47
N ALA A 122 3.98 1.05 15.61
CA ALA A 122 4.26 1.73 16.88
C ALA A 122 3.95 3.24 16.77
N ALA A 123 3.74 3.90 17.89
CA ALA A 123 3.63 5.34 17.91
C ALA A 123 5.02 5.98 17.72
N GLY A 124 5.21 6.75 16.62
CA GLY A 124 6.37 7.60 16.43
C GLY A 124 7.64 6.94 15.88
N GLY A 125 7.55 5.76 15.30
CA GLY A 125 8.65 5.07 14.63
C GLY A 125 8.30 4.71 13.18
N PRO A 126 9.28 4.28 12.37
CA PRO A 126 8.99 3.69 11.07
C PRO A 126 8.12 2.44 11.23
N LEU A 127 7.33 2.13 10.20
CA LEU A 127 6.59 0.87 10.15
C LEU A 127 7.60 -0.28 10.15
N ASP A 128 7.56 -1.11 11.18
CA ASP A 128 8.40 -2.31 11.29
C ASP A 128 7.74 -3.41 10.44
N LEU A 129 8.08 -3.44 9.17
CA LEU A 129 7.58 -4.46 8.25
C LEU A 129 8.16 -5.81 8.63
N ALA A 130 7.33 -6.85 8.60
CA ALA A 130 7.80 -8.21 8.83
C ALA A 130 8.77 -8.63 7.72
N ASP A 131 9.95 -9.12 8.10
CA ASP A 131 10.96 -9.65 7.16
C ASP A 131 10.41 -10.83 6.33
N ASN A 132 9.29 -11.41 6.76
CA ASN A 132 8.65 -12.52 6.11
C ASN A 132 7.12 -12.48 6.33
N PRO A 133 6.33 -12.01 5.36
CA PRO A 133 4.87 -11.93 5.49
C PRO A 133 4.21 -13.32 5.31
N ASN A 134 4.72 -14.35 5.98
CA ASN A 134 4.16 -15.70 5.95
C ASN A 134 3.08 -15.91 7.02
N GLU A 135 2.76 -14.89 7.81
CA GLU A 135 1.67 -14.95 8.76
C GLU A 135 0.39 -14.39 8.11
N TYR A 136 -0.65 -15.22 8.06
CA TYR A 136 -1.97 -14.85 7.58
C TYR A 136 -2.98 -15.02 8.71
N LEU A 137 -3.96 -14.14 8.70
CA LEU A 137 -5.15 -14.25 9.51
C LEU A 137 -6.25 -14.84 8.63
N GLU A 138 -6.79 -15.99 9.01
CA GLU A 138 -7.96 -16.56 8.34
C GLU A 138 -9.22 -16.05 9.02
N LEU A 139 -10.04 -15.32 8.28
CA LEU A 139 -11.32 -14.81 8.75
C LEU A 139 -12.44 -15.28 7.83
N ASP A 140 -13.59 -15.59 8.44
CA ASP A 140 -14.81 -15.77 7.67
C ASP A 140 -15.22 -14.43 7.06
N THR A 141 -15.72 -14.45 5.86
CA THR A 141 -16.05 -13.43 4.84
C THR A 141 -16.59 -12.05 5.26
N LEU A 142 -16.31 -11.53 6.44
CA LEU A 142 -16.79 -10.23 6.94
C LEU A 142 -15.95 -9.02 6.49
N PHE A 143 -14.79 -9.25 5.88
CA PHE A 143 -13.90 -8.19 5.47
C PHE A 143 -13.59 -8.27 3.98
N ASP A 144 -13.61 -7.10 3.32
CA ASP A 144 -13.32 -7.01 1.90
C ASP A 144 -11.91 -7.53 1.59
N ALA A 145 -11.79 -8.25 0.50
CA ALA A 145 -10.52 -8.64 -0.09
C ALA A 145 -9.71 -7.37 -0.37
N GLY A 146 -8.56 -7.20 0.26
CA GLY A 146 -7.72 -6.00 0.15
C GLY A 146 -7.31 -5.40 1.49
N CYS A 147 -7.92 -5.83 2.59
CA CYS A 147 -7.45 -5.48 3.91
C CYS A 147 -6.11 -6.18 4.23
N TYR A 148 -5.31 -5.51 5.04
CA TYR A 148 -4.12 -6.12 5.65
C TYR A 148 -4.17 -5.94 7.16
N ALA A 149 -3.37 -6.71 7.89
CA ALA A 149 -3.29 -6.61 9.33
C ALA A 149 -1.93 -6.05 9.77
N LEU A 150 -1.97 -5.25 10.84
CA LEU A 150 -0.77 -4.77 11.55
C LEU A 150 -0.86 -5.17 13.01
N LYS A 151 0.27 -5.61 13.57
CA LYS A 151 0.38 -5.84 15.01
C LYS A 151 0.66 -4.53 15.72
N VAL A 152 -0.19 -4.18 16.67
CA VAL A 152 -0.06 -2.95 17.48
C VAL A 152 1.09 -3.09 18.46
N LYS A 153 1.90 -2.02 18.58
CA LYS A 153 2.92 -1.87 19.59
C LYS A 153 2.67 -0.58 20.38
N GLY A 154 2.54 -0.72 21.70
CA GLY A 154 2.31 0.40 22.60
C GLY A 154 0.84 0.66 22.93
N GLU A 155 0.59 1.69 23.71
CA GLU A 155 -0.69 1.95 24.41
C GLU A 155 -1.39 3.24 23.94
N SER A 156 -1.01 3.78 22.78
CA SER A 156 -1.54 5.08 22.35
C SER A 156 -3.03 5.09 22.02
N MET A 157 -3.66 3.92 21.92
CA MET A 157 -5.06 3.74 21.52
C MET A 157 -5.85 2.91 22.53
N ILE A 158 -5.39 2.88 23.79
CA ILE A 158 -5.96 2.01 24.83
C ILE A 158 -7.44 2.32 25.15
N ASP A 159 -7.83 3.59 25.15
CA ASP A 159 -9.22 4.01 25.39
C ASP A 159 -10.15 3.70 24.19
N ALA A 160 -9.56 3.43 23.01
CA ALA A 160 -10.28 2.87 21.87
C ALA A 160 -10.30 1.33 21.90
N LEU A 161 -9.93 0.71 23.04
CA LEU A 161 -9.84 -0.73 23.25
C LEU A 161 -8.85 -1.42 22.33
N ILE A 162 -7.83 -0.69 21.84
CA ILE A 162 -6.72 -1.22 21.04
C ILE A 162 -5.48 -1.23 21.93
N SER A 163 -4.98 -2.41 22.25
CA SER A 163 -3.87 -2.64 23.17
C SER A 163 -2.62 -3.17 22.47
N ASP A 164 -1.50 -3.11 23.18
CA ASP A 164 -0.27 -3.74 22.72
C ASP A 164 -0.48 -5.22 22.38
N GLY A 165 0.03 -5.65 21.24
CA GLY A 165 -0.09 -7.03 20.73
C GLY A 165 -1.35 -7.34 19.94
N ASP A 166 -2.36 -6.47 19.92
CA ASP A 166 -3.55 -6.64 19.08
C ASP A 166 -3.20 -6.61 17.59
N LEU A 167 -4.03 -7.25 16.77
CA LEU A 167 -4.02 -7.11 15.33
C LEU A 167 -5.11 -6.14 14.90
N VAL A 168 -4.74 -5.07 14.21
CA VAL A 168 -5.70 -4.14 13.59
C VAL A 168 -5.83 -4.46 12.11
N LEU A 169 -7.06 -4.61 11.65
CA LEU A 169 -7.40 -4.79 10.24
C LEU A 169 -7.51 -3.42 9.57
N ILE A 170 -6.79 -3.24 8.50
CA ILE A 170 -6.65 -1.97 7.80
C ILE A 170 -7.23 -2.09 6.40
N GLU A 171 -8.18 -1.21 6.07
CA GLU A 171 -8.61 -0.95 4.70
C GLU A 171 -7.64 0.06 4.08
N PRO A 172 -6.91 -0.29 2.99
CA PRO A 172 -6.06 0.66 2.29
C PRO A 172 -6.90 1.82 1.74
N ARG A 173 -6.64 3.04 2.22
CA ARG A 173 -7.37 4.23 1.80
C ARG A 173 -6.53 5.48 2.07
N GLN A 174 -6.48 6.39 1.10
CA GLN A 174 -5.69 7.63 1.19
C GLN A 174 -6.44 8.80 1.83
N GLN A 175 -7.73 8.63 2.12
CA GLN A 175 -8.57 9.65 2.75
C GLN A 175 -9.26 9.09 3.97
N ALA A 176 -9.43 9.94 4.97
CA ALA A 176 -10.11 9.59 6.20
C ALA A 176 -11.19 10.64 6.55
N ARG A 177 -12.21 10.20 7.26
CA ARG A 177 -13.24 11.06 7.84
C ARG A 177 -12.89 11.38 9.28
N ASN A 178 -13.40 12.51 9.77
CA ASN A 178 -13.23 12.86 11.18
C ASN A 178 -13.76 11.75 12.09
N GLY A 179 -12.96 11.38 13.08
CA GLY A 179 -13.27 10.33 14.02
C GLY A 179 -12.81 8.92 13.63
N GLU A 180 -12.37 8.69 12.40
CA GLU A 180 -11.81 7.39 12.02
C GLU A 180 -10.42 7.17 12.62
N ILE A 181 -10.12 5.91 12.95
CA ILE A 181 -8.77 5.51 13.38
C ILE A 181 -7.97 5.16 12.14
N VAL A 182 -6.82 5.80 11.98
CA VAL A 182 -6.00 5.73 10.77
C VAL A 182 -4.59 5.24 11.05
N VAL A 183 -4.01 4.58 10.04
CA VAL A 183 -2.56 4.44 9.90
C VAL A 183 -2.08 5.62 9.09
N ALA A 184 -1.28 6.48 9.72
CA ALA A 184 -0.79 7.72 9.14
C ALA A 184 0.74 7.73 9.13
N LEU A 185 1.32 8.11 7.99
CA LEU A 185 2.75 8.37 7.81
C LEU A 185 2.96 9.88 7.85
N VAL A 186 3.80 10.34 8.78
CA VAL A 186 4.11 11.75 9.00
C VAL A 186 5.54 12.03 8.55
N ASN A 187 5.72 13.02 7.66
CA ASN A 187 7.01 13.47 7.15
C ASN A 187 7.91 12.33 6.63
N ASP A 188 7.31 11.35 5.97
CA ASP A 188 7.94 10.14 5.42
C ASP A 188 8.82 9.35 6.40
N SER A 189 8.72 9.62 7.70
CA SER A 189 9.61 9.05 8.70
C SER A 189 8.91 8.30 9.84
N ALA A 190 7.71 8.71 10.23
CA ALA A 190 7.02 8.17 11.39
C ALA A 190 5.62 7.66 11.04
N THR A 191 5.41 6.36 11.18
CA THR A 191 4.08 5.77 11.05
C THR A 191 3.41 5.68 12.41
N THR A 192 2.11 6.03 12.48
CA THR A 192 1.38 6.04 13.74
C THR A 192 -0.08 5.61 13.56
N LEU A 193 -0.65 5.03 14.61
CA LEU A 193 -2.07 4.71 14.71
C LEU A 193 -2.73 5.74 15.63
N LYS A 194 -3.64 6.54 15.09
CA LYS A 194 -4.32 7.64 15.80
C LYS A 194 -5.73 7.84 15.29
N ARG A 195 -6.56 8.53 16.06
CA ARG A 195 -7.84 9.03 15.58
C ARG A 195 -7.64 10.32 14.80
N TYR A 196 -8.17 10.36 13.60
CA TYR A 196 -8.01 11.46 12.65
C TYR A 196 -9.10 12.52 12.83
N PHE A 197 -8.67 13.80 12.87
CA PHE A 197 -9.57 14.95 12.79
C PHE A 197 -8.97 16.02 11.88
N LYS A 198 -9.73 16.40 10.86
CA LYS A 198 -9.43 17.57 10.03
C LYS A 198 -10.09 18.78 10.67
N GLU A 199 -9.29 19.72 11.13
CA GLU A 199 -9.67 21.03 11.65
C GLU A 199 -9.49 22.09 10.55
N ASP A 200 -9.88 23.34 10.78
CA ASP A 200 -9.91 24.38 9.71
C ASP A 200 -8.55 24.59 9.03
N ASP A 201 -7.48 24.69 9.81
CA ASP A 201 -6.13 25.03 9.33
C ASP A 201 -5.09 23.91 9.55
N ARG A 202 -5.46 22.82 10.20
CA ARG A 202 -4.56 21.73 10.58
C ARG A 202 -5.26 20.39 10.65
N ILE A 203 -4.45 19.35 10.75
CA ILE A 203 -4.94 17.99 11.05
C ILE A 203 -4.48 17.63 12.45
N ARG A 204 -5.39 17.08 13.24
CA ARG A 204 -5.08 16.54 14.56
C ARG A 204 -5.15 15.02 14.51
N LEU A 205 -4.03 14.39 14.86
CA LEU A 205 -3.92 12.95 15.09
C LEU A 205 -3.99 12.72 16.60
N GLN A 206 -5.16 12.31 17.07
CA GLN A 206 -5.50 12.18 18.48
C GLN A 206 -5.15 10.76 18.98
N PRO A 207 -4.29 10.60 20.00
CA PRO A 207 -4.19 9.36 20.74
C PRO A 207 -5.46 9.14 21.58
N GLU A 208 -5.87 7.90 21.69
CA GLU A 208 -6.90 7.46 22.64
C GLU A 208 -6.19 6.94 23.90
N ASN A 209 -5.43 7.84 24.55
CA ASN A 209 -4.72 7.64 25.80
C ASN A 209 -4.52 9.00 26.46
N PRO A 210 -5.09 9.23 27.66
CA PRO A 210 -5.03 10.53 28.36
C PRO A 210 -3.60 10.97 28.72
N SER A 211 -2.66 10.03 28.81
CA SER A 211 -1.26 10.31 29.10
C SER A 211 -0.46 10.83 27.90
N MET A 212 -1.07 10.87 26.70
CA MET A 212 -0.40 11.23 25.46
C MET A 212 -1.01 12.48 24.84
N LEU A 213 -0.15 13.33 24.29
CA LEU A 213 -0.59 14.55 23.60
C LEU A 213 -0.92 14.28 22.13
N PRO A 214 -1.90 15.02 21.56
CA PRO A 214 -2.19 14.99 20.13
C PRO A 214 -1.00 15.44 19.29
N ILE A 215 -0.88 14.89 18.08
CA ILE A 215 0.05 15.36 17.05
C ILE A 215 -0.73 16.31 16.14
N TYR A 216 -0.25 17.53 16.01
CA TYR A 216 -0.82 18.53 15.10
C TYR A 216 0.04 18.63 13.86
N ILE A 217 -0.58 18.54 12.70
CA ILE A 217 0.03 18.59 11.38
C ILE A 217 -0.44 19.86 10.70
N ASP A 218 0.48 20.75 10.32
CA ASP A 218 0.20 21.89 9.45
C ASP A 218 0.38 21.45 7.99
N PRO A 219 -0.69 21.34 7.18
CA PRO A 219 -0.58 20.83 5.79
C PRO A 219 0.30 21.69 4.88
N ARG A 220 0.71 22.90 5.34
CA ARG A 220 1.60 23.79 4.60
C ARG A 220 3.09 23.51 4.88
N LYS A 221 3.40 22.78 5.94
CA LYS A 221 4.78 22.51 6.42
C LYS A 221 5.10 21.04 6.53
N ASP A 222 4.07 20.25 6.84
CA ASP A 222 4.21 18.83 7.13
C ASP A 222 3.58 18.00 6.01
N ASP A 223 4.18 16.85 5.73
CA ASP A 223 3.61 15.84 4.85
C ASP A 223 2.86 14.79 5.68
N LEU A 224 1.60 14.58 5.34
CA LEU A 224 0.77 13.55 5.96
C LEU A 224 0.17 12.64 4.89
N LYS A 225 0.48 11.36 4.97
CA LYS A 225 -0.09 10.33 4.10
C LYS A 225 -0.93 9.36 4.94
N ILE A 226 -2.21 9.28 4.64
CA ILE A 226 -3.07 8.24 5.19
C ILE A 226 -2.78 6.96 4.41
N GLN A 227 -2.37 5.90 5.09
CA GLN A 227 -2.07 4.60 4.51
C GLN A 227 -3.28 3.65 4.57
N GLY A 228 -4.20 3.91 5.49
CA GLY A 228 -5.42 3.16 5.62
C GLY A 228 -6.21 3.49 6.87
N VAL A 229 -7.39 2.90 6.98
CA VAL A 229 -8.35 3.09 8.06
C VAL A 229 -8.62 1.76 8.76
N VAL A 230 -8.69 1.80 10.08
CA VAL A 230 -9.00 0.61 10.90
C VAL A 230 -10.46 0.20 10.69
N LYS A 231 -10.68 -1.06 10.34
CA LYS A 231 -11.99 -1.68 10.17
C LYS A 231 -12.33 -2.65 11.28
N GLY A 232 -11.32 -3.19 11.95
CA GLY A 232 -11.53 -4.15 13.02
C GLY A 232 -10.30 -4.34 13.87
N VAL A 233 -10.50 -4.93 15.04
CA VAL A 233 -9.43 -5.28 15.99
C VAL A 233 -9.60 -6.75 16.36
N ILE A 234 -8.53 -7.50 16.34
CA ILE A 234 -8.49 -8.92 16.71
C ILE A 234 -7.49 -9.09 17.83
N ARG A 235 -7.95 -9.68 18.90
CA ARG A 235 -7.15 -10.06 20.07
C ARG A 235 -7.13 -11.57 20.20
N LYS A 236 -5.94 -12.14 20.27
CA LYS A 236 -5.78 -13.53 20.69
C LYS A 236 -5.82 -13.55 22.23
N THR A 237 -6.79 -14.21 22.79
CA THR A 237 -6.91 -14.51 24.24
C THR A 237 -6.17 -15.79 24.56
#